data_81d7f617bef0647a964298e7570e6bfb
#
_entry.id   81d7f617bef0647a964298e7570e6bfb
#
_cell.length_a   1.000
_cell.length_b   1.000
_cell.length_c   1.000
_cell.angle_alpha   90.00
_cell.angle_beta   90.00
_cell.angle_gamma   90.00
#
_symmetry.space_group_name_H-M   'P 1'
#
loop_
_entity.id
_entity.type
_entity.pdbx_description
1 polymer ?
#
loop_
_entity_poly.entity_id
_entity_poly.type
_entity_poly.pdbx_seq_one_letter_code
_entity_poly.pdbx_strand_id
1 'polypeptide(L)'
;ARELVQPDSTIFLGSGTTTFQLAKLFPNARNYVITTCLNCAIELSSREDVSILMLGGSINKNSYCVNGSIAAEMVENMRFNIAFLGVSGYFPGKGFATSVAEDYVLRQKIVERSDCTVILMDSSKASSRGIYTFAPLDAVSYVVSDGHLPQEMVDEVTASGVTVL
;
A
#
# COMPACT_ATOMS: atom_id res chain seq x y z
N ALA A 1 7.21 2.54 -9.36
CA ALA A 1 7.04 2.64 -7.89
C ALA A 1 8.33 3.01 -7.16
N ARG A 2 9.43 2.28 -7.39
CA ARG A 2 10.71 2.53 -6.66
C ARG A 2 11.24 3.96 -6.80
N GLU A 3 10.97 4.62 -7.91
CA GLU A 3 11.39 6.00 -8.19
C GLU A 3 10.64 7.06 -7.37
N LEU A 4 9.51 6.67 -6.77
CA LEU A 4 8.74 7.52 -5.86
C LEU A 4 9.32 7.54 -4.44
N VAL A 5 10.21 6.61 -4.10
CA VAL A 5 10.86 6.52 -2.80
C VAL A 5 11.97 7.57 -2.72
N GLN A 6 11.79 8.56 -1.86
CA GLN A 6 12.80 9.58 -1.59
C GLN A 6 13.68 9.16 -0.40
N PRO A 7 14.97 9.56 -0.38
CA PRO A 7 15.81 9.36 0.81
C PRO A 7 15.23 10.02 2.07
N ASP A 8 15.58 9.45 3.21
CA ASP A 8 15.21 9.96 4.55
C ASP A 8 13.68 10.03 4.79
N SER A 9 12.92 9.19 4.09
CA SER A 9 11.46 9.16 4.19
C SER A 9 10.96 8.11 5.18
N THR A 10 9.82 8.40 5.80
CA THR A 10 9.01 7.44 6.53
C THR A 10 8.00 6.81 5.58
N ILE A 11 8.12 5.51 5.36
CA ILE A 11 7.43 4.78 4.31
C ILE A 11 6.55 3.70 4.94
N PHE A 12 5.27 3.69 4.60
CA PHE A 12 4.45 2.52 4.88
C PHE A 12 4.49 1.56 3.68
N LEU A 13 4.89 0.32 3.93
CA LEU A 13 4.89 -0.74 2.93
C LEU A 13 3.84 -1.79 3.32
N GLY A 14 2.74 -1.80 2.58
CA GLY A 14 1.62 -2.71 2.81
C GLY A 14 1.93 -4.16 2.45
N SER A 15 0.90 -4.97 2.50
CA SER A 15 0.94 -6.39 2.15
C SER A 15 0.56 -6.63 0.70
N GLY A 16 1.02 -7.74 0.16
CA GLY A 16 0.66 -8.24 -1.16
C GLY A 16 1.88 -8.62 -2.00
N THR A 17 1.62 -9.36 -3.06
CA THR A 17 2.69 -9.84 -3.97
C THR A 17 3.39 -8.68 -4.68
N THR A 18 2.63 -7.66 -5.09
CA THR A 18 3.18 -6.48 -5.77
C THR A 18 4.02 -5.62 -4.83
N THR A 19 3.56 -5.41 -3.59
CA THR A 19 4.34 -4.69 -2.57
C THR A 19 5.61 -5.45 -2.18
N PHE A 20 5.57 -6.77 -2.16
CA PHE A 20 6.75 -7.59 -1.93
C PHE A 20 7.79 -7.45 -3.07
N GLN A 21 7.35 -7.32 -4.32
CA GLN A 21 8.29 -7.01 -5.42
C GLN A 21 8.94 -5.63 -5.24
N LEU A 22 8.21 -4.63 -4.72
CA LEU A 22 8.82 -3.35 -4.38
C LEU A 22 9.87 -3.50 -3.27
N ALA A 23 9.62 -4.33 -2.24
CA ALA A 23 10.62 -4.60 -1.20
C ALA A 23 11.92 -5.17 -1.77
N LYS A 24 11.85 -6.11 -2.70
CA LYS A 24 13.03 -6.68 -3.40
C LYS A 24 13.79 -5.65 -4.25
N LEU A 25 13.06 -4.71 -4.82
CA LEU A 25 13.61 -3.66 -5.69
C LEU A 25 13.80 -2.33 -4.96
N PHE A 26 13.75 -2.35 -3.62
CA PHE A 26 13.80 -1.14 -2.81
C PHE A 26 15.10 -0.37 -3.08
N PRO A 27 15.04 0.97 -3.28
CA PRO A 27 16.23 1.73 -3.64
C PRO A 27 17.25 1.76 -2.52
N ASN A 28 18.53 1.96 -2.88
CA ASN A 28 19.62 2.12 -1.92
C ASN A 28 19.61 3.56 -1.38
N ALA A 29 18.81 3.77 -0.34
CA ALA A 29 18.69 5.06 0.31
C ALA A 29 18.24 4.86 1.75
N ARG A 30 18.76 5.70 2.65
CA ARG A 30 18.36 5.65 4.05
C ARG A 30 16.87 5.96 4.18
N ASN A 31 16.11 5.02 4.75
CA ASN A 31 14.67 5.16 4.95
C ASN A 31 14.21 4.47 6.23
N TYR A 32 13.05 4.90 6.72
CA TYR A 32 12.35 4.25 7.82
C TYR A 32 11.08 3.58 7.28
N VAL A 33 11.08 2.25 7.25
CA VAL A 33 9.99 1.46 6.69
C VAL A 33 9.13 0.87 7.79
N ILE A 34 7.84 1.18 7.76
CA ILE A 34 6.82 0.57 8.61
C ILE A 34 6.02 -0.42 7.75
N THR A 35 5.81 -1.63 8.24
CA THR A 35 5.11 -2.65 7.47
C THR A 35 4.28 -3.59 8.35
N THR A 36 3.22 -4.15 7.75
CA THR A 36 2.48 -5.30 8.30
C THR A 36 2.91 -6.62 7.65
N CYS A 37 3.73 -6.58 6.61
CA CYS A 37 4.11 -7.74 5.82
C CYS A 37 5.40 -8.37 6.35
N LEU A 38 5.29 -9.58 6.90
CA LEU A 38 6.45 -10.32 7.41
C LEU A 38 7.51 -10.56 6.33
N ASN A 39 7.09 -10.92 5.12
CA ASN A 39 8.01 -11.16 4.01
C ASN A 39 8.76 -9.89 3.61
N CYS A 40 8.08 -8.73 3.60
CA CYS A 40 8.72 -7.44 3.33
C CYS A 40 9.75 -7.09 4.43
N ALA A 41 9.39 -7.31 5.70
CA ALA A 41 10.29 -7.07 6.81
C ALA A 41 11.55 -7.95 6.74
N ILE A 42 11.41 -9.24 6.43
CA ILE A 42 12.52 -10.17 6.26
C ILE A 42 13.41 -9.74 5.08
N GLU A 43 12.82 -9.44 3.93
CA GLU A 43 13.56 -9.01 2.74
C GLU A 43 14.43 -7.78 3.01
N LEU A 44 13.85 -6.79 3.69
CA LEU A 44 14.54 -5.54 3.99
C LEU A 44 15.50 -5.64 5.19
N SER A 45 15.36 -6.66 6.05
CA SER A 45 16.15 -6.79 7.28
C SER A 45 17.66 -6.98 7.05
N SER A 46 18.07 -7.44 5.88
CA SER A 46 19.47 -7.56 5.49
C SER A 46 20.13 -6.24 5.07
N ARG A 47 19.36 -5.15 5.02
CA ARG A 47 19.80 -3.84 4.53
C ARG A 47 20.18 -2.92 5.67
N GLU A 48 21.40 -2.39 5.64
CA GLU A 48 21.93 -1.46 6.65
C GLU A 48 21.34 -0.04 6.51
N ASP A 49 20.89 0.32 5.31
CA ASP A 49 20.33 1.64 4.98
C ASP A 49 18.82 1.76 5.27
N VAL A 50 18.17 0.68 5.75
CA VAL A 50 16.74 0.68 6.05
C VAL A 50 16.49 0.33 7.52
N SER A 51 15.86 1.25 8.24
CA SER A 51 15.31 0.96 9.57
C SER A 51 13.90 0.43 9.43
N ILE A 52 13.57 -0.68 10.10
CA ILE A 52 12.28 -1.35 9.95
C ILE A 52 11.52 -1.38 11.26
N LEU A 53 10.27 -0.95 11.23
CA LEU A 53 9.27 -1.19 12.26
C LEU A 53 8.20 -2.12 11.71
N MET A 54 8.12 -3.33 12.26
CA MET A 54 7.00 -4.22 11.97
C MET A 54 5.86 -3.94 12.95
N LEU A 55 4.65 -3.68 12.44
CA LEU A 55 3.48 -3.49 13.29
C LEU A 55 3.11 -4.79 14.00
N GLY A 56 2.65 -4.66 15.23
CA GLY A 56 2.20 -5.79 16.05
C GLY A 56 0.75 -6.21 15.75
N GLY A 57 0.39 -7.42 16.17
CA GLY A 57 -0.96 -7.96 16.02
C GLY A 57 -0.99 -9.44 15.68
N SER A 58 -2.13 -9.93 15.20
CA SER A 58 -2.31 -11.32 14.78
C SER A 58 -1.81 -11.55 13.37
N ILE A 59 -1.04 -12.60 13.17
CA ILE A 59 -0.53 -12.97 11.84
C ILE A 59 -1.57 -13.83 11.10
N ASN A 60 -1.98 -13.35 9.94
CA ASN A 60 -2.71 -14.18 8.98
C ASN A 60 -1.73 -15.12 8.28
N LYS A 61 -1.90 -16.43 8.49
CA LYS A 61 -0.98 -17.46 7.98
C LYS A 61 -0.98 -17.60 6.46
N ASN A 62 -2.05 -17.14 5.77
CA ASN A 62 -2.15 -17.24 4.32
C ASN A 62 -1.45 -16.07 3.62
N SER A 63 -1.48 -14.88 4.22
CA SER A 63 -0.91 -13.66 3.62
C SER A 63 0.43 -13.27 4.26
N TYR A 64 0.82 -13.90 5.37
CA TYR A 64 1.98 -13.53 6.18
C TYR A 64 1.98 -12.05 6.59
N CYS A 65 0.77 -11.54 6.92
CA CYS A 65 0.59 -10.15 7.30
C CYS A 65 -0.05 -10.04 8.68
N VAL A 66 0.32 -8.98 9.37
CA VAL A 66 -0.31 -8.61 10.64
C VAL A 66 -1.57 -7.80 10.36
N ASN A 67 -2.66 -8.16 11.00
CA ASN A 67 -3.95 -7.49 10.91
C ASN A 67 -4.54 -7.24 12.30
N GLY A 68 -5.59 -6.43 12.34
CA GLY A 68 -6.41 -6.23 13.51
C GLY A 68 -6.21 -4.88 14.21
N SER A 69 -6.94 -4.70 15.32
CA SER A 69 -7.03 -3.43 16.06
C SER A 69 -5.69 -2.95 16.60
N ILE A 70 -4.82 -3.85 17.05
CA ILE A 70 -3.51 -3.50 17.60
C ILE A 70 -2.68 -2.76 16.55
N ALA A 71 -2.60 -3.28 15.33
CA ALA A 71 -1.89 -2.60 14.23
C ALA A 71 -2.54 -1.24 13.90
N ALA A 72 -3.88 -1.17 13.90
CA ALA A 72 -4.61 0.06 13.64
C ALA A 72 -4.39 1.13 14.74
N GLU A 73 -4.28 0.72 16.00
CA GLU A 73 -3.94 1.63 17.11
C GLU A 73 -2.50 2.13 17.02
N MET A 74 -1.55 1.27 16.64
CA MET A 74 -0.14 1.67 16.49
C MET A 74 0.05 2.80 15.49
N VAL A 75 -0.69 2.80 14.38
CA VAL A 75 -0.55 3.83 13.33
C VAL A 75 -1.27 5.15 13.66
N GLU A 76 -2.06 5.21 14.72
CA GLU A 76 -2.91 6.36 15.04
C GLU A 76 -2.14 7.67 15.20
N ASN A 77 -0.93 7.58 15.76
CA ASN A 77 -0.05 8.73 15.98
C ASN A 77 1.17 8.75 15.04
N MET A 78 1.15 7.93 13.98
CA MET A 78 2.20 7.91 12.98
C MET A 78 1.88 8.86 11.82
N ARG A 79 2.92 9.24 11.06
CA ARG A 79 2.82 9.95 9.79
C ARG A 79 3.74 9.29 8.79
N PHE A 80 3.27 9.20 7.55
CA PHE A 80 4.02 8.59 6.46
C PHE A 80 4.21 9.62 5.34
N ASN A 81 5.44 9.79 4.86
CA ASN A 81 5.69 10.58 3.66
C ASN A 81 5.06 9.91 2.44
N ILE A 82 5.11 8.57 2.42
CA ILE A 82 4.51 7.80 1.34
C ILE A 82 4.03 6.43 1.84
N ALA A 83 2.86 6.01 1.40
CA ALA A 83 2.33 4.67 1.63
C ALA A 83 2.14 3.92 0.31
N PHE A 84 2.69 2.71 0.25
CA PHE A 84 2.47 1.77 -0.85
C PHE A 84 1.49 0.69 -0.43
N LEU A 85 0.34 0.64 -1.08
CA LEU A 85 -0.76 -0.25 -0.73
C LEU A 85 -1.18 -1.14 -1.91
N GLY A 86 -1.18 -2.45 -1.69
CA GLY A 86 -1.81 -3.39 -2.62
C GLY A 86 -3.34 -3.37 -2.49
N VAL A 87 -4.05 -3.92 -3.46
CA VAL A 87 -5.51 -3.95 -3.48
C VAL A 87 -6.05 -5.34 -3.79
N SER A 88 -7.28 -5.61 -3.36
CA SER A 88 -8.05 -6.78 -3.80
C SER A 88 -8.89 -6.47 -5.05
N GLY A 89 -9.23 -5.21 -5.29
CA GLY A 89 -10.02 -4.80 -6.43
C GLY A 89 -10.28 -3.29 -6.46
N TYR A 90 -11.09 -2.90 -7.45
CA TYR A 90 -11.48 -1.53 -7.74
C TYR A 90 -13.00 -1.42 -7.89
N PHE A 91 -13.57 -0.34 -7.41
CA PHE A 91 -14.97 0.02 -7.63
C PHE A 91 -15.04 1.34 -8.41
N PRO A 92 -15.58 1.34 -9.65
CA PRO A 92 -15.80 2.56 -10.39
C PRO A 92 -16.57 3.61 -9.57
N GLY A 93 -16.14 4.86 -9.62
CA GLY A 93 -16.71 5.98 -8.86
C GLY A 93 -16.46 5.97 -7.35
N LYS A 94 -15.80 4.94 -6.80
CA LYS A 94 -15.61 4.81 -5.36
C LYS A 94 -14.14 4.68 -4.94
N GLY A 95 -13.33 3.96 -5.72
CA GLY A 95 -11.91 3.79 -5.43
C GLY A 95 -11.47 2.36 -5.14
N PHE A 96 -10.42 2.19 -4.34
CA PHE A 96 -9.66 0.97 -4.16
C PHE A 96 -10.10 0.20 -2.93
N ALA A 97 -10.17 -1.13 -3.06
CA ALA A 97 -10.83 -1.98 -2.09
C ALA A 97 -9.96 -3.15 -1.60
N THR A 98 -10.29 -3.60 -0.39
CA THR A 98 -9.82 -4.86 0.19
C THR A 98 -10.98 -5.83 0.39
N SER A 99 -10.68 -7.12 0.43
CA SER A 99 -11.66 -8.17 0.76
C SER A 99 -11.58 -8.60 2.23
N VAL A 100 -10.65 -8.04 2.99
CA VAL A 100 -10.35 -8.44 4.37
C VAL A 100 -10.83 -7.36 5.33
N ALA A 101 -11.82 -7.69 6.16
CA ALA A 101 -12.43 -6.74 7.09
C ALA A 101 -11.42 -6.18 8.12
N GLU A 102 -10.57 -7.06 8.65
CA GLU A 102 -9.54 -6.69 9.65
C GLU A 102 -8.49 -5.73 9.07
N ASP A 103 -8.30 -5.75 7.76
CA ASP A 103 -7.37 -4.88 7.03
C ASP A 103 -7.96 -3.49 6.74
N TYR A 104 -9.28 -3.42 6.62
CA TYR A 104 -9.99 -2.22 6.17
C TYR A 104 -9.70 -1.00 7.02
N VAL A 105 -9.92 -1.11 8.34
CA VAL A 105 -9.73 0.00 9.28
C VAL A 105 -8.26 0.46 9.33
N LEU A 106 -7.34 -0.48 9.32
CA LEU A 106 -5.91 -0.19 9.30
C LEU A 106 -5.53 0.58 8.02
N ARG A 107 -6.00 0.11 6.85
CA ARG A 107 -5.69 0.74 5.57
C ARG A 107 -6.26 2.15 5.45
N GLN A 108 -7.49 2.38 5.95
CA GLN A 108 -8.06 3.74 6.01
C GLN A 108 -7.18 4.68 6.82
N LYS A 109 -6.78 4.27 8.03
CA LYS A 109 -5.88 5.07 8.87
C LYS A 109 -4.54 5.36 8.19
N ILE A 110 -3.97 4.38 7.48
CA ILE A 110 -2.72 4.59 6.74
C ILE A 110 -2.91 5.63 5.64
N VAL A 111 -3.98 5.54 4.86
CA VAL A 111 -4.30 6.54 3.83
C VAL A 111 -4.45 7.94 4.44
N GLU A 112 -5.21 8.08 5.53
CA GLU A 112 -5.40 9.34 6.25
C GLU A 112 -4.11 9.94 6.86
N ARG A 113 -3.13 9.09 7.14
CA ARG A 113 -1.86 9.46 7.78
C ARG A 113 -0.70 9.61 6.80
N SER A 114 -0.95 9.47 5.51
CA SER A 114 0.06 9.54 4.45
C SER A 114 -0.05 10.84 3.66
N ASP A 115 1.09 11.48 3.42
CA ASP A 115 1.16 12.66 2.55
C ASP A 115 1.01 12.25 1.07
N CYS A 116 1.43 11.04 0.73
CA CYS A 116 1.32 10.46 -0.60
C CYS A 116 0.85 9.00 -0.52
N THR A 117 -0.28 8.68 -1.12
CA THR A 117 -0.81 7.32 -1.22
C THR A 117 -0.58 6.76 -2.61
N VAL A 118 0.11 5.63 -2.69
CA VAL A 118 0.41 4.90 -3.92
C VAL A 118 -0.28 3.55 -3.90
N ILE A 119 -1.15 3.32 -4.85
CA ILE A 119 -1.78 2.02 -5.09
C ILE A 119 -0.89 1.21 -6.03
N LEU A 120 -0.54 0.00 -5.59
CA LEU A 120 0.18 -0.98 -6.39
C LEU A 120 -0.79 -2.09 -6.80
N MET A 121 -1.06 -2.23 -8.08
CA MET A 121 -1.99 -3.25 -8.59
C MET A 121 -1.56 -3.75 -9.97
N ASP A 122 -1.85 -5.00 -10.24
CA ASP A 122 -1.82 -5.54 -11.59
C ASP A 122 -3.20 -5.40 -12.26
N SER A 123 -3.25 -5.47 -13.59
CA SER A 123 -4.47 -5.28 -14.38
C SER A 123 -5.59 -6.27 -14.04
N SER A 124 -5.26 -7.46 -13.50
CA SER A 124 -6.28 -8.43 -13.08
C SER A 124 -7.17 -7.91 -11.95
N LYS A 125 -6.68 -6.92 -11.18
CA LYS A 125 -7.44 -6.32 -10.07
C LYS A 125 -8.46 -5.28 -10.54
N ALA A 126 -8.34 -4.79 -11.75
CA ALA A 126 -9.27 -3.80 -12.32
C ALA A 126 -10.71 -4.35 -12.46
N SER A 127 -10.84 -5.64 -12.79
CA SER A 127 -12.12 -6.34 -12.88
C SER A 127 -12.53 -7.05 -11.58
N SER A 128 -11.65 -7.10 -10.60
CA SER A 128 -11.92 -7.71 -9.29
C SER A 128 -12.60 -6.71 -8.38
N ARG A 129 -13.56 -7.19 -7.60
CA ARG A 129 -14.23 -6.39 -6.59
C ARG A 129 -13.79 -6.85 -5.21
N GLY A 130 -13.29 -5.90 -4.40
CA GLY A 130 -13.15 -6.13 -2.97
C GLY A 130 -14.52 -6.03 -2.28
N ILE A 131 -14.52 -5.97 -0.96
CA ILE A 131 -15.74 -5.77 -0.17
C ILE A 131 -15.76 -4.37 0.42
N TYR A 132 -14.60 -3.89 0.88
CA TYR A 132 -14.44 -2.64 1.62
C TYR A 132 -13.58 -1.66 0.84
N THR A 133 -14.13 -0.51 0.44
CA THR A 133 -13.37 0.60 -0.15
C THR A 133 -12.61 1.32 0.94
N PHE A 134 -11.28 1.22 0.95
CA PHE A 134 -10.42 1.84 1.95
C PHE A 134 -9.74 3.12 1.47
N ALA A 135 -9.59 3.31 0.17
CA ALA A 135 -8.99 4.49 -0.44
C ALA A 135 -9.93 5.03 -1.53
N PRO A 136 -10.68 6.12 -1.27
CA PRO A 136 -11.40 6.83 -2.30
C PRO A 136 -10.41 7.46 -3.30
N LEU A 137 -10.87 7.78 -4.51
CA LEU A 137 -10.00 8.26 -5.59
C LEU A 137 -9.24 9.53 -5.21
N ASP A 138 -9.89 10.46 -4.55
CA ASP A 138 -9.33 11.74 -4.10
C ASP A 138 -8.27 11.63 -3.00
N ALA A 139 -8.17 10.47 -2.34
CA ALA A 139 -7.16 10.17 -1.34
C ALA A 139 -5.92 9.45 -1.91
N VAL A 140 -5.87 9.22 -3.24
CA VAL A 140 -4.78 8.51 -3.91
C VAL A 140 -3.99 9.47 -4.79
N SER A 141 -2.66 9.41 -4.68
CA SER A 141 -1.76 10.22 -5.50
C SER A 141 -1.33 9.50 -6.78
N TYR A 142 -1.04 8.21 -6.67
CA TYR A 142 -0.55 7.40 -7.79
C TYR A 142 -1.20 6.02 -7.83
N VAL A 143 -1.42 5.54 -9.05
CA VAL A 143 -1.66 4.11 -9.33
C VAL A 143 -0.50 3.61 -10.18
N VAL A 144 0.21 2.61 -9.69
CA VAL A 144 1.29 1.93 -10.41
C VAL A 144 0.82 0.56 -10.84
N SER A 145 0.88 0.29 -12.13
CA SER A 145 0.39 -0.95 -12.71
C SER A 145 1.34 -1.54 -13.76
N ASP A 146 0.90 -2.63 -14.38
CA ASP A 146 1.61 -3.36 -15.43
C ASP A 146 1.35 -2.81 -16.84
N GLY A 147 0.69 -1.66 -16.96
CA GLY A 147 0.39 -1.01 -18.24
C GLY A 147 -0.80 -1.61 -19.01
N HIS A 148 -1.56 -2.53 -18.41
CA HIS A 148 -2.70 -3.20 -19.04
C HIS A 148 -4.04 -2.90 -18.36
N LEU A 149 -4.13 -1.80 -17.62
CA LEU A 149 -5.40 -1.36 -17.04
C LEU A 149 -6.42 -1.01 -18.14
N PRO A 150 -7.70 -1.33 -17.95
CA PRO A 150 -8.76 -0.87 -18.86
C PRO A 150 -8.74 0.65 -19.01
N GLN A 151 -8.89 1.13 -20.25
CA GLN A 151 -8.83 2.57 -20.55
C GLN A 151 -9.87 3.37 -19.75
N GLU A 152 -11.08 2.83 -19.60
CA GLU A 152 -12.14 3.46 -18.80
C GLU A 152 -11.70 3.73 -17.34
N MET A 153 -10.97 2.76 -16.72
CA MET A 153 -10.43 2.94 -15.38
C MET A 153 -9.33 4.00 -15.36
N VAL A 154 -8.43 3.99 -16.36
CA VAL A 154 -7.35 4.99 -16.47
C VAL A 154 -7.93 6.39 -16.60
N ASP A 155 -8.94 6.57 -17.45
CA ASP A 155 -9.61 7.85 -17.67
C ASP A 155 -10.30 8.35 -16.40
N GLU A 156 -11.03 7.49 -15.70
CA GLU A 156 -11.72 7.83 -14.47
C GLU A 156 -10.73 8.20 -13.34
N VAL A 157 -9.70 7.38 -13.14
CA VAL A 157 -8.68 7.59 -12.11
C VAL A 157 -7.92 8.89 -12.38
N THR A 158 -7.55 9.15 -13.64
CA THR A 158 -6.84 10.36 -14.03
C THR A 158 -7.73 11.62 -13.90
N ALA A 159 -9.01 11.51 -14.27
CA ALA A 159 -9.98 12.61 -14.09
C ALA A 159 -10.16 13.02 -12.63
N SER A 160 -9.90 12.09 -11.70
CA SER A 160 -9.91 12.35 -10.24
C SER A 160 -8.61 12.98 -9.71
N GLY A 161 -7.65 13.30 -10.58
CA GLY A 161 -6.36 13.91 -10.22
C GLY A 161 -5.25 12.90 -9.85
N VAL A 162 -5.49 11.61 -10.02
CA VAL A 162 -4.52 10.54 -9.73
C VAL A 162 -3.62 10.32 -10.93
N THR A 163 -2.31 10.19 -10.70
CA THR A 163 -1.34 9.86 -11.75
C THR A 163 -1.23 8.35 -11.92
N VAL A 164 -1.42 7.85 -13.15
CA VAL A 164 -1.23 6.43 -13.49
C VAL A 164 0.17 6.25 -14.11
N LEU A 165 0.95 5.29 -13.56
CA LEU A 165 2.34 4.97 -13.96
C LEU A 165 2.47 3.50 -14.39
#